data_45b679e5bb8e0286b701c216923dcef9
#
_entry.id   45b679e5bb8e0286b701c216923dcef9
#
_cell.length_a   1.000
_cell.length_b   1.000
_cell.length_c   1.000
_cell.angle_alpha   90.00
_cell.angle_beta   90.00
_cell.angle_gamma   90.00
#
_symmetry.space_group_name_H-M   'P 1'
#
loop_
_entity.id
_entity.type
_entity.pdbx_description
1 polymer ?
#
loop_
_entity_poly.entity_id
_entity_poly.type
_entity_poly.pdbx_seq_one_letter_code
_entity_poly.pdbx_strand_id
1 'polypeptide(L)'
;MEIIPVAALDPGSFSAELQGRDHGRPGVSLILVEAAPGDGPELHSHPYAEIIIVQEGEVTFSDGRRTREVGRGNVVIIPAGEPHAFRNTGTGTLRQVDIHVGDAFTTDWLA
;
A
#
# COMPACT_ATOMS: atom_id res chain seq x y z
N MET A 1 23.69 10.23 -0.79
CA MET A 1 22.93 8.98 -1.08
C MET A 1 22.70 8.25 0.23
N GLU A 2 21.46 7.89 0.50
CA GLU A 2 21.10 7.11 1.68
C GLU A 2 20.70 5.69 1.27
N ILE A 3 21.24 4.68 1.96
CA ILE A 3 20.96 3.27 1.66
C ILE A 3 20.37 2.67 2.92
N ILE A 4 19.13 2.16 2.84
CA ILE A 4 18.40 1.67 4.00
C ILE A 4 18.02 0.20 3.77
N PRO A 5 18.49 -0.73 4.60
CA PRO A 5 17.98 -2.10 4.57
C PRO A 5 16.48 -2.12 4.86
N VAL A 6 15.71 -2.90 4.12
CA VAL A 6 14.25 -3.03 4.36
C VAL A 6 13.98 -3.45 5.80
N ALA A 7 14.84 -4.32 6.37
CA ALA A 7 14.70 -4.76 7.75
C ALA A 7 14.82 -3.64 8.80
N ALA A 8 15.35 -2.47 8.41
CA ALA A 8 15.48 -1.30 9.30
C ALA A 8 14.28 -0.34 9.19
N LEU A 9 13.35 -0.60 8.29
CA LEU A 9 12.13 0.21 8.16
C LEU A 9 11.17 -0.05 9.32
N ASP A 10 10.25 0.88 9.54
CA ASP A 10 9.24 0.75 10.60
C ASP A 10 8.28 -0.38 10.25
N PRO A 11 8.05 -1.37 11.15
CA PRO A 11 7.15 -2.46 10.87
C PRO A 11 5.69 -2.06 11.05
N GLY A 12 4.83 -2.49 10.11
CA GLY A 12 3.39 -2.54 10.25
C GLY A 12 2.94 -3.98 10.49
N SER A 13 1.62 -4.22 10.52
CA SER A 13 1.07 -5.56 10.77
C SER A 13 1.45 -6.56 9.67
N PHE A 14 1.60 -6.10 8.43
CA PHE A 14 1.99 -6.89 7.27
C PHE A 14 2.83 -6.05 6.31
N SER A 15 3.65 -5.15 6.84
CA SER A 15 4.37 -4.17 6.02
C SER A 15 5.69 -3.72 6.65
N ALA A 16 6.52 -3.10 5.83
CA ALA A 16 7.66 -2.29 6.24
C ALA A 16 7.47 -0.90 5.65
N GLU A 17 7.66 0.15 6.45
CA GLU A 17 7.17 1.49 6.11
C GLU A 17 8.28 2.54 6.20
N LEU A 18 8.24 3.49 5.25
CA LEU A 18 9.17 4.62 5.20
C LEU A 18 8.39 5.89 4.90
N GLN A 19 8.51 6.89 5.77
CA GLN A 19 7.97 8.22 5.49
C GLN A 19 9.05 9.12 4.92
N GLY A 20 8.76 9.76 3.79
CA GLY A 20 9.71 10.62 3.09
C GLY A 20 10.19 11.79 3.92
N ARG A 21 9.37 12.30 4.84
CA ARG A 21 9.75 13.41 5.74
C ARG A 21 10.98 13.11 6.59
N ASP A 22 11.26 11.84 6.86
CA ASP A 22 12.39 11.40 7.66
C ASP A 22 13.64 11.12 6.82
N HIS A 23 13.53 11.23 5.50
CA HIS A 23 14.55 10.84 4.54
C HIS A 23 14.76 11.88 3.43
N GLY A 24 14.91 13.14 3.82
CA GLY A 24 15.21 14.22 2.89
C GLY A 24 14.04 14.70 2.04
N ARG A 25 12.82 14.29 2.33
CA ARG A 25 11.58 14.72 1.66
C ARG A 25 11.61 14.52 0.15
N PRO A 26 11.71 13.28 -0.34
CA PRO A 26 11.71 13.01 -1.79
C PRO A 26 10.33 13.19 -2.44
N GLY A 27 9.28 13.49 -1.67
CA GLY A 27 7.92 13.69 -2.17
C GLY A 27 7.04 12.45 -2.12
N VAL A 28 7.58 11.32 -1.65
CA VAL A 28 6.84 10.06 -1.54
C VAL A 28 7.13 9.39 -0.20
N SER A 29 6.22 8.51 0.17
CA SER A 29 6.39 7.56 1.28
C SER A 29 6.07 6.17 0.77
N LEU A 30 6.66 5.14 1.36
CA LEU A 30 6.57 3.77 0.87
C LEU A 30 5.98 2.85 1.93
N ILE A 31 5.11 1.94 1.50
CA ILE A 31 4.71 0.78 2.28
C ILE A 31 5.05 -0.46 1.45
N LEU A 32 5.96 -1.26 1.95
CA LEU A 32 6.31 -2.54 1.35
C LEU A 32 5.45 -3.61 2.01
N VAL A 33 4.44 -4.09 1.28
CA VAL A 33 3.46 -5.04 1.80
C VAL A 33 3.96 -6.47 1.59
N GLU A 34 3.83 -7.26 2.66
CA GLU A 34 4.03 -8.70 2.64
C GLU A 34 2.90 -9.31 3.48
N ALA A 35 1.79 -9.63 2.82
CA ALA A 35 0.55 -10.01 3.49
C ALA A 35 0.23 -11.49 3.32
N ALA A 36 -0.17 -12.14 4.41
CA ALA A 36 -0.70 -13.50 4.37
C ALA A 36 -2.13 -13.51 3.80
N PRO A 37 -2.63 -14.65 3.33
CA PRO A 37 -4.02 -14.76 2.90
C PRO A 37 -4.98 -14.22 3.96
N GLY A 38 -5.92 -13.38 3.54
CA GLY A 38 -6.89 -12.73 4.40
C GLY A 38 -6.48 -11.37 4.97
N ASP A 39 -5.19 -11.01 4.92
CA ASP A 39 -4.73 -9.72 5.43
C ASP A 39 -4.98 -8.58 4.43
N GLY A 40 -5.20 -7.41 4.97
CA GLY A 40 -5.38 -6.17 4.23
C GLY A 40 -6.02 -5.09 5.09
N PRO A 41 -5.89 -3.82 4.70
CA PRO A 41 -6.46 -2.71 5.44
C PRO A 41 -7.97 -2.58 5.20
N GLU A 42 -8.66 -2.03 6.17
CA GLU A 42 -10.07 -1.65 6.04
C GLU A 42 -10.22 -0.46 5.09
N LEU A 43 -11.45 -0.12 4.75
CA LEU A 43 -11.76 0.98 3.84
C LEU A 43 -11.25 2.30 4.39
N HIS A 44 -10.52 3.04 3.57
CA HIS A 44 -9.89 4.30 3.94
C HIS A 44 -9.65 5.16 2.69
N SER A 45 -9.20 6.39 2.90
CA SER A 45 -8.75 7.27 1.83
C SER A 45 -7.54 8.08 2.28
N HIS A 46 -6.85 8.67 1.31
CA HIS A 46 -5.73 9.58 1.55
C HIS A 46 -5.96 10.89 0.81
N PRO A 47 -5.44 12.02 1.30
CA PRO A 47 -5.56 13.31 0.60
C PRO A 47 -4.61 13.43 -0.60
N TYR A 48 -3.85 12.39 -0.92
CA TYR A 48 -2.90 12.30 -2.02
C TYR A 48 -3.14 11.03 -2.82
N ALA A 49 -2.54 10.96 -4.02
CA ALA A 49 -2.62 9.75 -4.85
C ALA A 49 -1.74 8.63 -4.31
N GLU A 50 -2.14 7.41 -4.58
CA GLU A 50 -1.35 6.21 -4.26
C GLU A 50 -1.15 5.38 -5.52
N ILE A 51 0.06 4.84 -5.67
CA ILE A 51 0.41 3.95 -6.77
C ILE A 51 0.83 2.61 -6.15
N ILE A 52 0.17 1.53 -6.54
CA ILE A 52 0.45 0.20 -6.01
C ILE A 52 0.97 -0.68 -7.14
N ILE A 53 2.11 -1.32 -6.90
CA ILE A 53 2.71 -2.28 -7.84
C ILE A 53 2.57 -3.66 -7.23
N VAL A 54 1.74 -4.52 -7.85
CA VAL A 54 1.55 -5.91 -7.40
C VAL A 54 2.67 -6.77 -7.99
N GLN A 55 3.53 -7.30 -7.12
CA GLN A 55 4.73 -8.05 -7.53
C GLN A 55 4.55 -9.55 -7.41
N GLU A 56 3.76 -10.02 -6.44
CA GLU A 56 3.53 -11.44 -6.21
C GLU A 56 2.15 -11.64 -5.59
N GLY A 57 1.49 -12.72 -5.97
CA GLY A 57 0.21 -13.11 -5.40
C GLY A 57 -0.98 -12.49 -6.11
N GLU A 58 -2.12 -12.55 -5.43
CA GLU A 58 -3.40 -12.05 -5.91
C GLU A 58 -4.06 -11.21 -4.83
N VAL A 59 -4.66 -10.11 -5.24
CA VAL A 59 -5.28 -9.16 -4.33
C VAL A 59 -6.63 -8.73 -4.88
N THR A 60 -7.60 -8.52 -4.00
CA THR A 60 -8.88 -7.92 -4.36
C THR A 60 -8.95 -6.52 -3.78
N PHE A 61 -9.11 -5.53 -4.64
CA PHE A 61 -9.34 -4.13 -4.26
C PHE A 61 -10.83 -3.84 -4.20
N SER A 62 -11.22 -2.98 -3.27
CA SER A 62 -12.59 -2.47 -3.12
C SER A 62 -12.58 -0.96 -2.99
N ASP A 63 -13.56 -0.29 -3.59
CA ASP A 63 -13.82 1.14 -3.37
C ASP A 63 -14.99 1.38 -2.39
N GLY A 64 -15.48 0.31 -1.77
CA GLY A 64 -16.65 0.34 -0.89
C GLY A 64 -17.94 -0.08 -1.59
N ARG A 65 -17.93 -0.19 -2.91
CA ARG A 65 -19.10 -0.60 -3.73
C ARG A 65 -18.77 -1.74 -4.67
N ARG A 66 -17.63 -1.64 -5.35
CA ARG A 66 -17.16 -2.61 -6.34
C ARG A 66 -15.87 -3.24 -5.87
N THR A 67 -15.65 -4.46 -6.29
CA THR A 67 -14.40 -5.18 -6.07
C THR A 67 -13.75 -5.52 -7.41
N ARG A 68 -12.42 -5.56 -7.42
CA ARG A 68 -11.65 -5.95 -8.60
C ARG A 68 -10.50 -6.84 -8.17
N GLU A 69 -10.39 -7.99 -8.79
CA GLU A 69 -9.26 -8.90 -8.61
C GLU A 69 -8.08 -8.43 -9.46
N VAL A 70 -6.90 -8.38 -8.88
CA VAL A 70 -5.67 -7.95 -9.52
C VAL A 70 -4.58 -8.95 -9.20
N GLY A 71 -3.90 -9.44 -10.24
CA GLY A 71 -2.77 -10.34 -10.10
C GLY A 71 -1.44 -9.60 -10.25
N ARG A 72 -0.36 -10.35 -10.03
CA ARG A 72 1.01 -9.85 -10.20
C ARG A 72 1.21 -9.22 -11.58
N GLY A 73 2.10 -8.23 -11.64
CA GLY A 73 2.45 -7.55 -12.88
C GLY A 73 1.53 -6.40 -13.25
N ASN A 74 0.63 -6.00 -12.34
CA ASN A 74 -0.25 -4.86 -12.54
C ASN A 74 0.13 -3.69 -11.66
N VAL A 75 -0.15 -2.49 -12.16
CA VAL A 75 -0.07 -1.24 -11.40
C VAL A 75 -1.48 -0.74 -11.18
N VAL A 76 -1.79 -0.38 -9.93
CA VAL A 76 -3.07 0.21 -9.54
C VAL A 76 -2.82 1.65 -9.15
N ILE A 77 -3.57 2.58 -9.72
CA ILE A 77 -3.48 3.99 -9.38
C ILE A 77 -4.77 4.41 -8.68
N ILE A 78 -4.64 4.91 -7.46
CA ILE A 78 -5.75 5.37 -6.65
C ILE A 78 -5.67 6.89 -6.55
N PRO A 79 -6.61 7.62 -7.13
CA PRO A 79 -6.63 9.08 -7.05
C PRO A 79 -6.77 9.58 -5.61
N ALA A 80 -6.31 10.81 -5.35
CA ALA A 80 -6.50 11.44 -4.06
C ALA A 80 -7.99 11.45 -3.67
N GLY A 81 -8.27 11.08 -2.43
CA GLY A 81 -9.62 11.07 -1.88
C GLY A 81 -10.48 9.86 -2.23
N GLU A 82 -10.03 8.97 -3.12
CA GLU A 82 -10.81 7.79 -3.48
C GLU A 82 -10.78 6.76 -2.37
N PRO A 83 -11.96 6.32 -1.86
CA PRO A 83 -12.02 5.24 -0.88
C PRO A 83 -11.46 3.94 -1.45
N HIS A 84 -10.68 3.23 -0.65
CA HIS A 84 -10.14 1.94 -1.07
C HIS A 84 -9.82 1.04 0.13
N ALA A 85 -9.84 -0.24 -0.15
CA ALA A 85 -9.39 -1.32 0.72
C ALA A 85 -8.78 -2.38 -0.17
N PHE A 86 -7.95 -3.24 0.40
CA PHE A 86 -7.52 -4.43 -0.31
C PHE A 86 -7.44 -5.62 0.65
N ARG A 87 -7.47 -6.82 0.07
CA ARG A 87 -7.38 -8.07 0.81
C ARG A 87 -6.58 -9.06 -0.02
N ASN A 88 -5.64 -9.75 0.62
CA ASN A 88 -5.02 -10.91 -0.03
C ASN A 88 -6.08 -12.00 -0.14
N THR A 89 -6.58 -12.23 -1.34
CA THR A 89 -7.59 -13.25 -1.64
C THR A 89 -6.99 -14.47 -2.34
N GLY A 90 -5.69 -14.50 -2.49
CA GLY A 90 -4.95 -15.65 -2.99
C GLY A 90 -4.64 -16.65 -1.88
N THR A 91 -3.91 -17.70 -2.24
CA THR A 91 -3.51 -18.78 -1.32
C THR A 91 -2.06 -18.64 -0.83
N GLY A 92 -1.29 -17.76 -1.44
CA GLY A 92 0.10 -17.46 -1.09
C GLY A 92 0.29 -16.08 -0.55
N THR A 93 1.55 -15.69 -0.36
CA THR A 93 1.91 -14.34 0.09
C THR A 93 1.61 -13.31 -0.98
N LEU A 94 1.00 -12.21 -0.59
CA LEU A 94 0.85 -11.02 -1.41
C LEU A 94 2.06 -10.11 -1.17
N ARG A 95 2.78 -9.75 -2.22
CA ARG A 95 3.84 -8.75 -2.18
C ARG A 95 3.48 -7.61 -3.10
N GLN A 96 3.44 -6.41 -2.55
CA GLN A 96 3.22 -5.21 -3.33
C GLN A 96 3.98 -4.03 -2.75
N VAL A 97 4.29 -3.06 -3.60
CA VAL A 97 4.87 -1.79 -3.18
C VAL A 97 3.79 -0.74 -3.31
N ASP A 98 3.48 -0.10 -2.20
CA ASP A 98 2.51 1.00 -2.15
C ASP A 98 3.28 2.31 -2.06
N ILE A 99 3.12 3.18 -3.06
CA ILE A 99 3.76 4.47 -3.14
C ILE A 99 2.71 5.54 -2.82
N HIS A 100 2.86 6.19 -1.66
CA HIS A 100 2.05 7.32 -1.25
C HIS A 100 2.71 8.60 -1.76
N VAL A 101 2.00 9.40 -2.54
CA VAL A 101 2.57 10.63 -3.14
C VAL A 101 2.47 11.78 -2.13
N GLY A 102 3.17 11.62 -1.03
CA GLY A 102 3.27 12.56 0.09
C GLY A 102 4.42 12.17 0.99
N ASP A 103 4.95 13.14 1.73
CA ASP A 103 6.10 12.92 2.60
C ASP A 103 5.76 12.26 3.94
N ALA A 104 4.48 12.09 4.24
CA ALA A 104 4.01 11.42 5.44
C ALA A 104 2.72 10.66 5.14
N PHE A 105 2.44 9.63 5.95
CA PHE A 105 1.17 8.92 5.86
C PHE A 105 0.05 9.73 6.50
N THR A 106 -0.99 9.98 5.72
CA THR A 106 -2.22 10.64 6.19
C THR A 106 -3.38 9.78 5.73
N THR A 107 -4.13 9.22 6.67
CA THR A 107 -5.18 8.25 6.36
C THR A 107 -6.47 8.63 7.08
N ASP A 108 -7.56 8.67 6.31
CA ASP A 108 -8.91 8.81 6.83
C ASP A 108 -9.58 7.44 6.82
N TRP A 109 -9.82 6.88 7.98
CA TRP A 109 -10.48 5.59 8.11
C TRP A 109 -11.99 5.74 7.94
N LEU A 110 -12.58 4.97 7.03
CA LEU A 110 -13.99 5.04 6.65
C LEU A 110 -14.79 3.85 7.16
N ALA A 111 -14.12 2.89 7.76
CA ALA A 111 -14.78 1.70 8.31
C ALA A 111 -14.16 1.30 9.66
#